data_3c5fbd494fc467b34349f0ad34b522cf
#
_entry.id   3c5fbd494fc467b34349f0ad34b522cf
#
_cell.length_a   1.000
_cell.length_b   1.000
_cell.length_c   1.000
_cell.angle_alpha   90.00
_cell.angle_beta   90.00
_cell.angle_gamma   90.00
#
_symmetry.space_group_name_H-M   'P 1'
#
loop_
_entity.id
_entity.type
_entity.pdbx_description
1 polymer ?
#
loop_
_entity_poly.entity_id
_entity_poly.type
_entity_poly.pdbx_seq_one_letter_code
_entity_poly.pdbx_strand_id
1 'polypeptide(L)'
;GSITDGDIDKSLEAFINLPLGSNLAARVSAYDVQDGGWIDNKKASYSYQNARGFTIDNFTAPYDVAEDDYNDSSKEGSRIRISTDFENINLDLSFLSQESYYNGSYETDVLTDDQTQPMPARSNTRFSKERYDDKFDQFSATLSGNLTDDIEFVLNTSIFERDTAYTYDYASYVEYYYYAAYAYYVCNLYEYYGYYYADVNDCRDPRMTYAQTNDIERTSTELRIQSNNETGFNWVLGAFQETNEKITDVDYIQPESSHTNQRWWEADLDRKGDIDAIFGELYFDISDKTSATLGLRKYDQSMKLKAVDGYYGSLSYGLTDGDFKSNESGSIPKIAIKHNISDDVMIYGSYSEGYRPSGVNRPRPNSSGFSVPETYDPDYLDSLEIGFKSTLKDGRLVLNGAYYNMDWTDYQTSTYNTDITSVAYTENVGNAEITGLELNALYSLNDTTSLNFYMNKMDPKLSEDYYYVSGELGANSGNRLANMPKLSYYMSLEKDLTFMGKPAFIIFDYSYTGDRYTSYENGAIKLPDYALANLRAGFAGFDNENTSIEVYITNLTDEDGYLSRYDDFSAVGSSGYSGFGVRRTGTKPRVLGVRLRYRY
;
A
#
# COMPACT_ATOMS: atom_id res chain seq x y z
N GLY A 1 15.44 -21.36 2.15
CA GLY A 1 16.21 -20.22 1.68
C GLY A 1 16.16 -20.06 0.18
N SER A 2 16.54 -18.93 -0.31
CA SER A 2 16.62 -18.59 -1.73
C SER A 2 17.87 -17.73 -2.01
N ILE A 3 18.17 -17.54 -3.27
CA ILE A 3 19.25 -16.68 -3.74
C ILE A 3 18.66 -15.70 -4.74
N THR A 4 18.92 -14.42 -4.51
CA THR A 4 18.48 -13.32 -5.34
C THR A 4 19.72 -12.50 -5.69
N ASP A 5 20.08 -12.42 -6.96
CA ASP A 5 21.23 -11.65 -7.48
C ASP A 5 22.57 -11.86 -6.76
N GLY A 6 22.72 -12.91 -5.99
CA GLY A 6 23.94 -13.28 -5.26
C GLY A 6 23.79 -13.28 -3.75
N ASP A 7 22.82 -12.60 -3.21
CA ASP A 7 22.57 -12.63 -1.77
C ASP A 7 21.54 -13.70 -1.37
N ILE A 8 21.54 -14.09 -0.10
CA ILE A 8 20.79 -15.24 0.39
C ILE A 8 19.63 -14.81 1.26
N ASP A 9 18.42 -15.09 0.79
CA ASP A 9 17.22 -14.99 1.60
C ASP A 9 17.10 -16.22 2.52
N LYS A 10 16.64 -16.02 3.75
CA LYS A 10 16.39 -17.09 4.72
C LYS A 10 15.06 -16.87 5.40
N SER A 11 14.32 -17.94 5.65
CA SER A 11 13.13 -17.89 6.49
C SER A 11 13.02 -19.13 7.36
N LEU A 12 12.58 -18.92 8.59
CA LEU A 12 12.24 -19.97 9.53
C LEU A 12 10.86 -19.68 10.10
N GLU A 13 9.97 -20.65 10.00
CA GLU A 13 8.65 -20.59 10.61
C GLU A 13 8.41 -21.82 11.46
N ALA A 14 7.85 -21.63 12.65
CA ALA A 14 7.47 -22.72 13.54
C ALA A 14 6.11 -22.45 14.17
N PHE A 15 5.34 -23.49 14.39
CA PHE A 15 4.13 -23.41 15.18
C PHE A 15 3.88 -24.69 15.96
N ILE A 16 3.17 -24.55 17.08
CA ILE A 16 2.70 -25.65 17.90
C ILE A 16 1.23 -25.46 18.26
N ASN A 17 0.43 -26.52 18.16
CA ASN A 17 -0.93 -26.57 18.66
C ASN A 17 -0.95 -27.37 19.98
N LEU A 18 -1.49 -26.76 21.01
CA LEU A 18 -1.53 -27.30 22.36
C LEU A 18 -2.99 -27.54 22.78
N PRO A 19 -3.48 -28.79 22.79
CA PRO A 19 -4.75 -29.10 23.44
C PRO A 19 -4.54 -29.01 24.96
N LEU A 20 -5.10 -27.99 25.61
CA LEU A 20 -4.94 -27.75 27.06
C LEU A 20 -6.08 -28.37 27.87
N GLY A 21 -7.09 -28.92 27.20
CA GLY A 21 -8.24 -29.56 27.80
C GLY A 21 -9.24 -30.01 26.73
N SER A 22 -10.44 -30.47 27.16
CA SER A 22 -11.53 -30.84 26.22
C SER A 22 -12.05 -29.62 25.44
N ASN A 23 -12.00 -28.44 26.04
CA ASN A 23 -12.65 -27.22 25.54
C ASN A 23 -11.69 -26.04 25.42
N LEU A 24 -10.39 -26.27 25.58
CA LEU A 24 -9.37 -25.23 25.56
C LEU A 24 -8.20 -25.67 24.68
N ALA A 25 -7.84 -24.86 23.73
CA ALA A 25 -6.68 -25.04 22.88
C ALA A 25 -5.87 -23.75 22.75
N ALA A 26 -4.56 -23.89 22.60
CA ALA A 26 -3.69 -22.78 22.27
C ALA A 26 -2.86 -23.09 21.03
N ARG A 27 -2.56 -22.07 20.25
CA ARG A 27 -1.59 -22.13 19.15
C ARG A 27 -0.57 -21.04 19.35
N VAL A 28 0.69 -21.41 19.30
CA VAL A 28 1.81 -20.49 19.27
C VAL A 28 2.53 -20.64 17.94
N SER A 29 2.80 -19.54 17.27
CA SER A 29 3.59 -19.50 16.04
C SER A 29 4.62 -18.38 16.11
N ALA A 30 5.77 -18.59 15.49
CA ALA A 30 6.82 -17.60 15.35
C ALA A 30 7.50 -17.77 14.01
N TYR A 31 8.04 -16.67 13.49
CA TYR A 31 8.81 -16.65 12.26
C TYR A 31 9.96 -15.64 12.34
N ASP A 32 11.00 -15.93 11.57
CA ASP A 32 12.12 -15.06 11.27
C ASP A 32 12.37 -15.13 9.76
N VAL A 33 12.41 -13.98 9.10
CA VAL A 33 12.61 -13.83 7.66
C VAL A 33 13.72 -12.80 7.45
N GLN A 34 14.70 -13.17 6.66
CA GLN A 34 15.80 -12.31 6.22
C GLN A 34 15.81 -12.35 4.69
N ASP A 35 15.51 -11.22 4.07
CA ASP A 35 15.61 -11.04 2.62
C ASP A 35 16.95 -10.37 2.31
N GLY A 36 17.74 -10.96 1.44
CA GLY A 36 18.92 -10.34 0.86
C GLY A 36 18.52 -9.23 -0.10
N GLY A 37 19.36 -8.22 -0.22
CA GLY A 37 19.16 -7.13 -1.15
C GLY A 37 19.36 -7.58 -2.61
N TRP A 38 19.06 -6.67 -3.54
CA TRP A 38 19.35 -6.84 -4.98
C TRP A 38 19.54 -5.50 -5.69
N ILE A 39 19.60 -4.41 -4.93
CA ILE A 39 19.83 -3.07 -5.45
C ILE A 39 21.17 -2.59 -4.91
N ASP A 40 22.05 -2.19 -5.82
CA ASP A 40 23.35 -1.67 -5.46
C ASP A 40 23.27 -0.15 -5.26
N ASN A 41 23.66 0.35 -4.11
CA ASN A 41 23.94 1.75 -3.95
C ASN A 41 25.36 2.05 -4.46
N LYS A 42 25.43 2.70 -5.61
CA LYS A 42 26.72 3.07 -6.21
C LYS A 42 27.23 4.36 -5.59
N LYS A 43 28.55 4.56 -5.64
CA LYS A 43 29.17 5.77 -5.10
C LYS A 43 28.63 7.00 -5.80
N ALA A 44 28.00 7.90 -5.02
CA ALA A 44 27.48 9.15 -5.51
C ALA A 44 28.61 10.15 -5.74
N SER A 45 28.62 10.76 -6.92
CA SER A 45 29.50 11.88 -7.27
C SER A 45 28.76 12.72 -8.28
N TYR A 46 28.56 13.99 -8.00
CA TYR A 46 27.89 14.87 -8.93
C TYR A 46 28.48 16.28 -8.96
N SER A 47 28.18 16.97 -10.05
CA SER A 47 28.48 18.36 -10.26
C SER A 47 27.19 19.10 -10.54
N TYR A 48 26.95 20.21 -9.87
CA TYR A 48 25.79 21.04 -10.14
C TYR A 48 26.11 22.52 -10.13
N GLN A 49 25.31 23.31 -10.82
CA GLN A 49 25.38 24.76 -10.78
C GLN A 49 24.13 25.27 -10.06
N ASN A 50 24.35 26.04 -8.98
CA ASN A 50 23.21 26.62 -8.28
C ASN A 50 22.61 27.81 -9.05
N ALA A 51 21.48 28.33 -8.59
CA ALA A 51 20.72 29.42 -9.19
C ALA A 51 21.52 30.74 -9.38
N ARG A 52 22.66 30.91 -8.71
CA ARG A 52 23.52 32.05 -8.83
C ARG A 52 24.76 31.82 -9.68
N GLY A 53 24.85 30.65 -10.33
CA GLY A 53 25.96 30.31 -11.20
C GLY A 53 27.20 29.77 -10.49
N PHE A 54 27.10 29.44 -9.19
CA PHE A 54 28.17 28.70 -8.51
C PHE A 54 28.15 27.26 -8.96
N THR A 55 29.26 26.80 -9.48
CA THR A 55 29.44 25.41 -9.87
C THR A 55 30.10 24.64 -8.74
N ILE A 56 29.50 23.54 -8.33
CA ILE A 56 30.11 22.55 -7.44
C ILE A 56 30.49 21.37 -8.31
N ASP A 57 31.77 21.16 -8.50
CA ASP A 57 32.28 20.10 -9.35
C ASP A 57 32.73 18.91 -8.52
N ASN A 58 32.33 17.71 -8.95
CA ASN A 58 32.80 16.45 -8.41
C ASN A 58 32.65 16.33 -6.88
N PHE A 59 31.51 16.78 -6.33
CA PHE A 59 31.25 16.54 -4.93
C PHE A 59 31.21 15.02 -4.71
N THR A 60 32.00 14.55 -3.78
CA THR A 60 31.98 13.17 -3.33
C THR A 60 31.61 13.19 -1.84
N ALA A 61 30.61 12.40 -1.45
CA ALA A 61 30.24 12.31 -0.05
C ALA A 61 31.46 12.04 0.84
N PRO A 62 31.59 12.71 2.00
CA PRO A 62 32.75 12.56 2.87
C PRO A 62 32.90 11.16 3.46
N TYR A 63 31.85 10.36 3.47
CA TYR A 63 31.87 8.94 3.78
C TYR A 63 31.17 8.17 2.68
N ASP A 64 31.67 7.01 2.43
CA ASP A 64 31.13 6.11 1.42
C ASP A 64 29.98 5.33 2.02
N VAL A 65 28.78 5.51 1.47
CA VAL A 65 27.58 4.72 1.80
C VAL A 65 27.25 3.74 0.67
N ALA A 66 28.16 3.63 -0.33
CA ALA A 66 28.03 2.68 -1.40
C ALA A 66 28.13 1.25 -0.84
N GLU A 67 27.17 0.41 -1.23
CA GLU A 67 27.02 -0.95 -0.74
C GLU A 67 26.33 -1.78 -1.81
N ASP A 68 26.84 -2.97 -2.09
CA ASP A 68 26.15 -3.91 -2.96
C ASP A 68 24.97 -4.53 -2.17
N ASP A 69 23.87 -4.83 -2.87
CA ASP A 69 22.65 -5.45 -2.30
C ASP A 69 22.07 -4.69 -1.09
N TYR A 70 22.14 -3.36 -1.14
CA TYR A 70 21.92 -2.48 -0.01
C TYR A 70 20.46 -2.42 0.51
N ASN A 71 19.50 -2.98 -0.21
CA ASN A 71 18.08 -3.00 0.14
C ASN A 71 17.65 -4.30 0.83
N ASP A 72 18.50 -4.85 1.68
CA ASP A 72 18.19 -6.00 2.51
C ASP A 72 17.08 -5.68 3.55
N SER A 73 16.41 -6.72 4.03
CA SER A 73 15.40 -6.56 5.05
C SER A 73 15.34 -7.74 6.02
N SER A 74 14.83 -7.48 7.22
CA SER A 74 14.49 -8.54 8.16
C SER A 74 13.11 -8.33 8.77
N LYS A 75 12.48 -9.45 9.14
CA LYS A 75 11.18 -9.48 9.76
C LYS A 75 11.10 -10.64 10.75
N GLU A 76 10.75 -10.34 11.98
CA GLU A 76 10.45 -11.34 12.98
C GLU A 76 9.07 -11.11 13.60
N GLY A 77 8.41 -12.18 14.01
CA GLY A 77 7.12 -12.05 14.64
C GLY A 77 6.66 -13.31 15.35
N SER A 78 5.69 -13.10 16.21
CA SER A 78 5.06 -14.18 16.97
C SER A 78 3.57 -13.95 17.10
N ARG A 79 2.82 -15.04 17.15
CA ARG A 79 1.38 -15.02 17.41
C ARG A 79 1.01 -16.08 18.41
N ILE A 80 0.21 -15.69 19.38
CA ILE A 80 -0.44 -16.58 20.35
C ILE A 80 -1.94 -16.48 20.12
N ARG A 81 -2.59 -17.61 19.94
CA ARG A 81 -4.06 -17.71 19.88
C ARG A 81 -4.52 -18.70 20.92
N ILE A 82 -5.53 -18.34 21.69
CA ILE A 82 -6.21 -19.20 22.66
C ILE A 82 -7.68 -19.24 22.27
N SER A 83 -8.19 -20.44 22.09
CA SER A 83 -9.61 -20.68 21.75
C SER A 83 -10.20 -21.57 22.84
N THR A 84 -11.35 -21.19 23.32
CA THR A 84 -12.11 -21.99 24.29
C THR A 84 -13.57 -22.06 23.90
N ASP A 85 -14.17 -23.22 24.12
CA ASP A 85 -15.53 -23.54 23.78
C ASP A 85 -16.27 -23.99 25.05
N PHE A 86 -17.25 -23.22 25.50
CA PHE A 86 -18.06 -23.48 26.68
C PHE A 86 -19.53 -23.66 26.24
N GLU A 87 -19.93 -24.89 25.97
CA GLU A 87 -21.30 -25.23 25.54
C GLU A 87 -21.83 -24.32 24.42
N ASN A 88 -22.32 -23.11 24.75
CA ASN A 88 -22.95 -22.20 23.82
C ASN A 88 -22.13 -20.90 23.59
N ILE A 89 -20.94 -20.79 24.17
CA ILE A 89 -20.11 -19.61 24.10
C ILE A 89 -18.69 -19.96 23.70
N ASN A 90 -18.17 -19.30 22.67
CA ASN A 90 -16.80 -19.41 22.23
C ASN A 90 -16.05 -18.12 22.54
N LEU A 91 -14.85 -18.22 23.06
CA LEU A 91 -13.92 -17.12 23.27
C LEU A 91 -12.62 -17.40 22.52
N ASP A 92 -12.29 -16.51 21.59
CA ASP A 92 -11.01 -16.48 20.89
C ASP A 92 -10.22 -15.25 21.32
N LEU A 93 -9.02 -15.48 21.83
CA LEU A 93 -8.05 -14.43 22.11
C LEU A 93 -6.86 -14.57 21.18
N SER A 94 -6.39 -13.49 20.61
CA SER A 94 -5.21 -13.47 19.76
C SER A 94 -4.31 -12.30 20.12
N PHE A 95 -3.03 -12.59 20.27
CA PHE A 95 -1.98 -11.58 20.35
C PHE A 95 -0.98 -11.82 19.22
N LEU A 96 -0.65 -10.77 18.47
CA LEU A 96 0.32 -10.76 17.37
C LEU A 96 1.29 -9.63 17.62
N SER A 97 2.58 -9.94 17.54
CA SER A 97 3.68 -8.97 17.59
C SER A 97 4.59 -9.17 16.39
N GLN A 98 4.97 -8.11 15.73
CA GLN A 98 5.91 -8.12 14.61
C GLN A 98 6.85 -6.93 14.68
N GLU A 99 8.12 -7.19 14.38
CA GLU A 99 9.13 -6.18 14.14
C GLU A 99 9.78 -6.45 12.78
N SER A 100 9.98 -5.40 12.02
CA SER A 100 10.65 -5.49 10.72
C SER A 100 11.43 -4.23 10.42
N TYR A 101 12.55 -4.40 9.72
CA TYR A 101 13.29 -3.27 9.19
C TYR A 101 13.82 -3.57 7.80
N TYR A 102 13.93 -2.49 7.05
CA TYR A 102 14.37 -2.46 5.68
C TYR A 102 15.50 -1.46 5.58
N ASN A 103 16.64 -1.89 5.09
CA ASN A 103 17.74 -1.02 4.71
C ASN A 103 17.53 -0.60 3.26
N GLY A 104 17.90 0.63 2.95
CA GLY A 104 17.76 1.15 1.60
C GLY A 104 16.32 1.27 1.08
N SER A 105 16.18 1.83 -0.08
CA SER A 105 14.92 1.90 -0.81
C SER A 105 14.87 0.84 -1.92
N TYR A 106 13.64 0.44 -2.28
CA TYR A 106 13.39 -0.41 -3.45
C TYR A 106 13.37 0.38 -4.77
N GLU A 107 13.82 1.61 -4.73
CA GLU A 107 13.92 2.50 -5.89
C GLU A 107 15.29 2.37 -6.56
N THR A 108 15.27 2.34 -7.87
CA THR A 108 16.46 2.40 -8.73
C THR A 108 16.45 3.69 -9.53
N ASP A 109 17.61 4.23 -9.81
CA ASP A 109 17.75 5.39 -10.66
C ASP A 109 17.80 4.95 -12.14
N VAL A 110 17.14 5.70 -13.01
CA VAL A 110 17.11 5.34 -14.44
C VAL A 110 18.30 5.92 -15.20
N LEU A 111 18.74 7.09 -14.77
CA LEU A 111 19.87 7.82 -15.37
C LEU A 111 20.92 8.13 -14.32
N THR A 112 22.17 8.36 -14.78
CA THR A 112 23.25 8.88 -13.94
C THR A 112 22.91 10.27 -13.41
N ASP A 113 23.63 10.71 -12.38
CA ASP A 113 23.42 11.98 -11.71
C ASP A 113 23.46 13.17 -12.68
N ASP A 114 24.28 13.11 -13.73
CA ASP A 114 24.35 14.13 -14.78
C ASP A 114 23.29 13.96 -15.88
N GLN A 115 22.38 13.00 -15.74
CA GLN A 115 21.30 12.66 -16.69
C GLN A 115 21.78 12.28 -18.11
N THR A 116 23.04 11.96 -18.27
CA THR A 116 23.65 11.72 -19.60
C THR A 116 23.71 10.26 -19.98
N GLN A 117 23.75 9.35 -19.00
CA GLN A 117 23.91 7.92 -19.24
C GLN A 117 22.85 7.10 -18.48
N PRO A 118 22.42 5.96 -19.01
CA PRO A 118 21.62 5.01 -18.25
C PRO A 118 22.40 4.48 -17.04
N MET A 119 21.75 4.42 -15.89
CA MET A 119 22.29 3.71 -14.73
C MET A 119 22.34 2.20 -15.00
N PRO A 120 23.28 1.48 -14.38
CA PRO A 120 23.21 0.03 -14.34
C PRO A 120 21.85 -0.43 -13.83
N ALA A 121 21.33 -1.50 -14.38
CA ALA A 121 20.08 -2.07 -13.89
C ALA A 121 20.18 -2.36 -12.39
N ARG A 122 19.08 -2.12 -11.65
CA ARG A 122 18.99 -2.40 -10.21
C ARG A 122 20.06 -1.68 -9.39
N SER A 123 20.33 -0.43 -9.74
CA SER A 123 21.24 0.41 -8.95
C SER A 123 20.65 1.80 -8.69
N ASN A 124 21.16 2.44 -7.67
CA ASN A 124 20.89 3.82 -7.34
C ASN A 124 22.14 4.52 -6.82
N THR A 125 22.00 5.82 -6.54
CA THR A 125 23.03 6.64 -5.90
C THR A 125 22.41 7.39 -4.73
N ARG A 126 22.76 6.99 -3.53
CA ARG A 126 22.32 7.64 -2.29
C ARG A 126 23.52 8.20 -1.54
N PHE A 127 23.37 9.40 -1.02
CA PHE A 127 24.38 10.09 -0.22
C PHE A 127 24.25 9.81 1.27
N SER A 128 23.06 9.38 1.70
CA SER A 128 22.72 9.07 3.08
C SER A 128 22.15 7.66 3.19
N LYS A 129 22.33 7.03 4.34
CA LYS A 129 21.69 5.74 4.60
C LYS A 129 20.20 5.92 4.72
N GLU A 130 19.47 5.08 4.01
CA GLU A 130 18.02 4.95 4.11
C GLU A 130 17.66 3.76 4.99
N ARG A 131 16.65 3.93 5.83
CA ARG A 131 16.17 2.87 6.72
C ARG A 131 14.69 3.06 7.05
N TYR A 132 13.97 1.95 7.15
CA TYR A 132 12.60 1.91 7.62
C TYR A 132 12.46 0.85 8.70
N ASP A 133 12.08 1.26 9.92
CA ASP A 133 11.75 0.43 11.06
C ASP A 133 10.24 0.41 11.24
N ASP A 134 9.65 -0.76 11.47
CA ASP A 134 8.21 -0.97 11.63
C ASP A 134 7.96 -2.02 12.70
N LYS A 135 7.33 -1.62 13.79
CA LYS A 135 6.95 -2.49 14.89
C LYS A 135 5.47 -2.34 15.17
N PHE A 136 4.76 -3.46 15.33
CA PHE A 136 3.39 -3.40 15.78
C PHE A 136 3.02 -4.56 16.70
N ASP A 137 2.10 -4.28 17.60
CA ASP A 137 1.42 -5.20 18.47
C ASP A 137 -0.09 -5.14 18.22
N GLN A 138 -0.73 -6.29 18.16
CA GLN A 138 -2.18 -6.39 18.00
C GLN A 138 -2.75 -7.39 19.00
N PHE A 139 -3.69 -6.95 19.80
CA PHE A 139 -4.54 -7.80 20.61
C PHE A 139 -5.95 -7.83 20.03
N SER A 140 -6.58 -9.01 20.00
CA SER A 140 -7.99 -9.14 19.67
C SER A 140 -8.68 -10.17 20.55
N ALA A 141 -9.93 -9.89 20.90
CA ALA A 141 -10.81 -10.78 21.63
C ALA A 141 -12.14 -10.89 20.90
N THR A 142 -12.56 -12.11 20.59
CA THR A 142 -13.87 -12.40 19.99
C THR A 142 -14.64 -13.31 20.91
N LEU A 143 -15.78 -12.83 21.38
CA LEU A 143 -16.77 -13.60 22.14
C LEU A 143 -17.96 -13.85 21.22
N SER A 144 -18.31 -15.11 20.99
CA SER A 144 -19.46 -15.48 20.17
C SER A 144 -20.26 -16.60 20.83
N GLY A 145 -21.55 -16.69 20.48
CA GLY A 145 -22.39 -17.74 21.03
C GLY A 145 -23.85 -17.57 20.66
N ASN A 146 -24.66 -18.50 21.16
CA ASN A 146 -26.09 -18.51 20.93
C ASN A 146 -26.81 -17.82 22.10
N LEU A 147 -27.62 -16.79 21.79
CA LEU A 147 -28.55 -16.17 22.76
C LEU A 147 -29.81 -17.04 22.91
N THR A 148 -30.26 -17.65 21.81
CA THR A 148 -31.33 -18.65 21.72
C THR A 148 -30.94 -19.65 20.65
N ASP A 149 -31.79 -20.69 20.42
CA ASP A 149 -31.57 -21.68 19.35
C ASP A 149 -31.48 -21.02 17.96
N ASP A 150 -32.14 -19.85 17.76
CA ASP A 150 -32.27 -19.17 16.49
C ASP A 150 -31.51 -17.85 16.41
N ILE A 151 -30.84 -17.42 17.48
CA ILE A 151 -30.17 -16.11 17.54
C ILE A 151 -28.73 -16.27 18.05
N GLU A 152 -27.80 -15.81 17.25
CA GLU A 152 -26.38 -15.76 17.57
C GLU A 152 -25.91 -14.34 17.84
N PHE A 153 -24.83 -14.21 18.62
CA PHE A 153 -24.13 -12.95 18.79
C PHE A 153 -22.62 -13.10 18.57
N VAL A 154 -22.00 -12.01 18.13
CA VAL A 154 -20.55 -11.87 18.05
C VAL A 154 -20.15 -10.51 18.58
N LEU A 155 -19.30 -10.49 19.61
CA LEU A 155 -18.63 -9.29 20.10
C LEU A 155 -17.14 -9.43 19.77
N ASN A 156 -16.62 -8.50 19.03
CA ASN A 156 -15.20 -8.43 18.72
C ASN A 156 -14.64 -7.09 19.24
N THR A 157 -13.47 -7.14 19.85
CA THR A 157 -12.67 -5.95 20.15
C THR A 157 -11.23 -6.17 19.74
N SER A 158 -10.59 -5.12 19.23
CA SER A 158 -9.19 -5.13 18.80
C SER A 158 -8.49 -3.87 19.24
N ILE A 159 -7.27 -4.02 19.72
CA ILE A 159 -6.33 -2.95 20.04
C ILE A 159 -5.11 -3.17 19.16
N PHE A 160 -4.69 -2.13 18.46
CA PHE A 160 -3.55 -2.15 17.55
C PHE A 160 -2.66 -0.94 17.86
N GLU A 161 -1.39 -1.20 18.12
CA GLU A 161 -0.34 -0.22 18.36
C GLU A 161 0.76 -0.42 17.32
N ARG A 162 1.24 0.65 16.70
CA ARG A 162 2.28 0.57 15.69
C ARG A 162 3.20 1.77 15.73
N ASP A 163 4.48 1.50 15.87
CA ASP A 163 5.56 2.47 15.77
C ASP A 163 6.29 2.31 14.44
N THR A 164 6.49 3.40 13.72
CA THR A 164 7.33 3.39 12.53
C THR A 164 8.34 4.53 12.59
N ALA A 165 9.54 4.26 12.10
CA ALA A 165 10.56 5.29 11.91
C ALA A 165 11.24 5.07 10.56
N TYR A 166 11.38 6.11 9.76
CA TYR A 166 12.11 5.99 8.51
C TYR A 166 12.95 7.22 8.22
N THR A 167 14.05 6.98 7.51
CA THR A 167 14.93 7.98 6.96
C THR A 167 15.10 7.76 5.47
N TYR A 168 15.01 8.86 4.71
CA TYR A 168 15.20 8.89 3.28
C TYR A 168 16.36 9.78 2.91
N ASP A 169 17.12 9.38 1.90
CA ASP A 169 18.01 10.29 1.20
C ASP A 169 17.19 11.32 0.40
N TYR A 170 17.33 12.56 0.78
CA TYR A 170 16.61 13.67 0.17
C TYR A 170 17.56 14.64 -0.53
N ALA A 171 18.77 14.19 -0.87
CA ALA A 171 19.79 15.00 -1.53
C ALA A 171 19.31 15.57 -2.87
N SER A 172 18.50 14.80 -3.63
CA SER A 172 17.88 15.27 -4.87
C SER A 172 17.04 16.54 -4.70
N TYR A 173 16.46 16.73 -3.52
CA TYR A 173 15.70 17.94 -3.21
C TYR A 173 16.57 19.19 -3.11
N VAL A 174 17.79 19.06 -2.63
CA VAL A 174 18.76 20.18 -2.55
C VAL A 174 19.27 20.60 -3.92
N GLU A 175 19.27 19.68 -4.86
CA GLU A 175 19.78 19.89 -6.22
C GLU A 175 18.77 20.60 -7.12
N TYR A 176 17.49 20.54 -6.77
CA TYR A 176 16.46 21.25 -7.50
C TYR A 176 16.66 22.77 -7.39
N TYR A 177 16.49 23.47 -8.52
CA TYR A 177 16.77 24.91 -8.68
C TYR A 177 16.18 25.82 -7.58
N TYR A 178 15.02 25.52 -7.09
CA TYR A 178 14.38 26.25 -5.99
C TYR A 178 15.01 25.94 -4.64
N TYR A 179 15.54 24.76 -4.46
CA TYR A 179 15.99 24.21 -3.18
C TYR A 179 17.51 24.21 -3.04
N ALA A 180 18.27 24.21 -4.13
CA ALA A 180 19.63 24.72 -4.10
C ALA A 180 19.65 26.16 -3.58
N ALA A 181 18.58 26.93 -3.82
CA ALA A 181 18.38 28.20 -3.13
C ALA A 181 18.15 28.03 -1.63
N TYR A 182 17.57 26.93 -1.16
CA TYR A 182 17.39 26.66 0.28
C TYR A 182 18.69 26.25 0.97
N ALA A 183 19.47 25.34 0.41
CA ALA A 183 20.83 25.12 0.89
C ALA A 183 21.59 26.45 0.94
N TYR A 184 21.39 27.30 -0.07
CA TYR A 184 21.88 28.67 -0.10
C TYR A 184 21.27 29.54 1.00
N TYR A 185 19.95 29.51 1.25
CA TYR A 185 19.31 30.28 2.32
C TYR A 185 19.68 29.76 3.70
N VAL A 186 19.77 28.47 3.90
CA VAL A 186 20.14 27.86 5.17
C VAL A 186 21.62 28.14 5.50
N CYS A 187 22.48 28.11 4.48
CA CYS A 187 23.91 28.38 4.62
C CYS A 187 24.27 29.85 4.49
N ASN A 188 23.49 30.68 3.80
CA ASN A 188 23.75 32.09 3.51
C ASN A 188 22.59 33.03 3.85
N LEU A 189 21.79 32.72 4.85
CA LEU A 189 20.68 33.57 5.30
C LEU A 189 21.17 35.02 5.59
N TYR A 190 22.44 35.18 5.89
CA TYR A 190 23.07 36.47 6.17
C TYR A 190 23.40 37.31 4.92
N GLU A 191 23.59 36.73 3.75
CA GLU A 191 23.87 37.49 2.53
C GLU A 191 22.66 38.28 2.02
N TYR A 192 21.46 37.77 2.23
CA TYR A 192 20.21 38.44 1.85
C TYR A 192 19.99 39.77 2.60
N TYR A 193 20.57 39.89 3.81
CA TYR A 193 20.51 41.09 4.64
C TYR A 193 21.82 41.92 4.60
N GLY A 194 22.77 41.56 3.74
CA GLY A 194 24.02 42.30 3.58
C GLY A 194 25.06 42.04 4.66
N TYR A 195 24.96 40.96 5.39
CA TYR A 195 25.95 40.52 6.37
C TYR A 195 26.63 39.24 5.90
N TYR A 196 27.91 39.30 5.65
CA TYR A 196 28.75 38.18 5.22
C TYR A 196 29.38 37.49 6.44
N TYR A 197 29.01 36.27 6.71
CA TYR A 197 29.67 35.46 7.75
C TYR A 197 29.86 33.98 7.43
N ALA A 198 29.43 33.47 6.28
CA ALA A 198 29.73 32.10 5.87
C ALA A 198 30.47 32.12 4.53
N ASP A 199 31.54 31.35 4.43
CA ASP A 199 32.19 31.07 3.15
C ASP A 199 31.20 30.23 2.31
N VAL A 200 30.91 30.65 1.08
CA VAL A 200 30.12 29.93 0.10
C VAL A 200 30.62 28.49 -0.08
N ASN A 201 31.89 28.26 0.26
CA ASN A 201 32.50 26.94 0.25
C ASN A 201 32.04 26.01 1.39
N ASP A 202 31.42 26.55 2.44
CA ASP A 202 31.00 25.75 3.58
C ASP A 202 29.68 24.98 3.32
N CYS A 203 28.94 25.33 2.25
CA CYS A 203 27.67 24.72 1.86
C CYS A 203 27.78 23.83 0.61
N ARG A 204 28.77 22.98 0.58
CA ARG A 204 29.04 22.11 -0.57
C ARG A 204 28.41 20.73 -0.42
N ASP A 205 27.97 20.38 0.78
CA ASP A 205 27.41 19.09 1.07
C ASP A 205 25.91 19.07 0.74
N PRO A 206 25.45 18.36 -0.31
CA PRO A 206 24.06 18.30 -0.72
C PRO A 206 23.25 17.35 0.14
N ARG A 207 23.85 16.65 1.06
CA ARG A 207 23.15 15.67 1.86
C ARG A 207 22.01 16.34 2.60
N MET A 208 20.85 15.83 2.37
CA MET A 208 19.66 16.12 3.14
C MET A 208 18.95 14.81 3.43
N THR A 209 18.52 14.65 4.66
CA THR A 209 17.78 13.49 5.12
C THR A 209 16.39 13.94 5.51
N TYR A 210 15.40 13.25 5.01
CA TYR A 210 14.04 13.29 5.51
C TYR A 210 13.90 12.19 6.57
N ALA A 211 13.51 12.56 7.78
CA ALA A 211 13.25 11.62 8.85
C ALA A 211 11.79 11.76 9.32
N GLN A 212 11.11 10.64 9.53
CA GLN A 212 9.75 10.66 10.04
C GLN A 212 9.55 9.52 11.04
N THR A 213 8.85 9.82 12.12
CA THR A 213 8.30 8.83 13.03
C THR A 213 6.77 8.89 13.01
N ASN A 214 6.13 7.75 13.22
CA ASN A 214 4.71 7.67 13.47
C ASN A 214 4.47 6.75 14.66
N ASP A 215 3.60 7.20 15.55
CA ASP A 215 3.00 6.42 16.61
C ASP A 215 1.50 6.33 16.33
N ILE A 216 0.97 5.11 16.22
CA ILE A 216 -0.40 4.83 15.79
C ILE A 216 -1.07 3.92 16.79
N GLU A 217 -2.16 4.39 17.38
CA GLU A 217 -3.04 3.62 18.24
C GLU A 217 -4.42 3.50 17.61
N ARG A 218 -4.98 2.29 17.53
CA ARG A 218 -6.33 2.04 17.06
C ARG A 218 -7.05 1.07 17.98
N THR A 219 -8.22 1.46 18.42
CA THR A 219 -9.15 0.57 19.14
C THR A 219 -10.44 0.47 18.36
N SER A 220 -10.90 -0.76 18.10
CA SER A 220 -12.20 -1.00 17.46
C SER A 220 -13.01 -2.02 18.25
N THR A 221 -14.33 -1.82 18.26
CA THR A 221 -15.29 -2.75 18.88
C THR A 221 -16.50 -2.90 17.98
N GLU A 222 -16.90 -4.13 17.73
CA GLU A 222 -18.09 -4.46 16.95
C GLU A 222 -18.96 -5.48 17.70
N LEU A 223 -20.24 -5.19 17.84
CA LEU A 223 -21.25 -6.12 18.31
C LEU A 223 -22.20 -6.44 17.15
N ARG A 224 -22.39 -7.72 16.86
CA ARG A 224 -23.40 -8.23 15.92
C ARG A 224 -24.34 -9.20 16.62
N ILE A 225 -25.61 -9.12 16.25
CA ILE A 225 -26.65 -10.09 16.59
C ILE A 225 -27.29 -10.52 15.28
N GLN A 226 -27.43 -11.80 15.06
CA GLN A 226 -27.97 -12.36 13.81
C GLN A 226 -28.92 -13.51 14.07
N SER A 227 -29.91 -13.65 13.20
CA SER A 227 -30.77 -14.84 13.21
C SER A 227 -30.09 -15.99 12.44
N ASN A 228 -30.34 -17.20 12.88
CA ASN A 228 -29.90 -18.43 12.23
C ASN A 228 -31.05 -19.43 12.22
N ASN A 229 -32.02 -19.19 11.33
CA ASN A 229 -33.20 -20.06 11.24
C ASN A 229 -33.45 -20.54 9.81
N GLU A 230 -34.22 -21.62 9.67
CA GLU A 230 -34.54 -22.26 8.38
C GLU A 230 -35.80 -21.67 7.69
N THR A 231 -36.31 -20.53 8.19
CA THR A 231 -37.61 -19.98 7.73
C THR A 231 -37.56 -19.20 6.42
N GLY A 232 -36.41 -19.11 5.76
CA GLY A 232 -36.23 -18.32 4.54
C GLY A 232 -36.15 -16.82 4.75
N PHE A 233 -36.12 -16.38 6.03
CA PHE A 233 -35.86 -14.98 6.43
C PHE A 233 -34.80 -14.93 7.52
N ASN A 234 -33.70 -14.28 7.25
CA ASN A 234 -32.65 -14.05 8.22
C ASN A 234 -32.26 -12.57 8.25
N TRP A 235 -31.65 -12.15 9.33
CA TRP A 235 -31.24 -10.77 9.54
C TRP A 235 -29.95 -10.67 10.36
N VAL A 236 -29.20 -9.59 10.15
CA VAL A 236 -28.08 -9.17 10.98
C VAL A 236 -28.30 -7.73 11.42
N LEU A 237 -28.02 -7.45 12.69
CA LEU A 237 -27.94 -6.08 13.24
C LEU A 237 -26.59 -5.93 13.93
N GLY A 238 -25.95 -4.79 13.75
CA GLY A 238 -24.65 -4.53 14.36
C GLY A 238 -24.44 -3.07 14.73
N ALA A 239 -23.53 -2.89 15.68
CA ALA A 239 -22.98 -1.60 16.07
C ALA A 239 -21.45 -1.68 16.03
N PHE A 240 -20.82 -0.62 15.58
CA PHE A 240 -19.36 -0.52 15.42
C PHE A 240 -18.89 0.82 15.97
N GLN A 241 -17.76 0.79 16.67
CA GLN A 241 -17.04 1.96 17.14
C GLN A 241 -15.54 1.78 16.88
N GLU A 242 -14.88 2.82 16.39
CA GLU A 242 -13.43 2.88 16.25
C GLU A 242 -12.90 4.23 16.67
N THR A 243 -11.79 4.23 17.40
CA THR A 243 -10.94 5.39 17.65
C THR A 243 -9.56 5.11 17.08
N ASN A 244 -9.00 6.09 16.36
CA ASN A 244 -7.68 6.01 15.76
C ASN A 244 -6.92 7.31 16.09
N GLU A 245 -5.77 7.17 16.74
CA GLU A 245 -4.85 8.27 17.03
C GLU A 245 -3.55 8.03 16.25
N LYS A 246 -3.00 9.09 15.65
CA LYS A 246 -1.72 9.04 14.94
C LYS A 246 -0.95 10.31 15.21
N ILE A 247 0.20 10.15 15.88
CA ILE A 247 1.21 11.19 16.05
C ILE A 247 2.26 11.00 14.95
N THR A 248 2.62 12.06 14.27
CA THR A 248 3.64 12.05 13.21
C THR A 248 4.60 13.19 13.43
N ASP A 249 5.88 12.89 13.58
CA ASP A 249 6.95 13.88 13.62
C ASP A 249 7.80 13.77 12.35
N VAL A 250 8.05 14.90 11.70
CA VAL A 250 8.83 14.98 10.46
C VAL A 250 9.95 16.00 10.64
N ASP A 251 11.16 15.57 10.32
CA ASP A 251 12.35 16.42 10.30
C ASP A 251 13.04 16.39 8.94
N TYR A 252 13.39 17.56 8.43
CA TYR A 252 14.34 17.68 7.35
C TYR A 252 15.69 18.13 7.92
N ILE A 253 16.68 17.28 7.77
CA ILE A 253 18.00 17.43 8.39
C ILE A 253 19.04 17.68 7.32
N GLN A 254 19.80 18.75 7.46
CA GLN A 254 20.93 19.07 6.60
C GLN A 254 22.20 19.18 7.46
N PRO A 255 23.21 18.32 7.25
CA PRO A 255 24.39 18.22 8.11
C PRO A 255 25.21 19.51 8.26
N GLU A 256 25.24 20.36 7.23
CA GLU A 256 25.97 21.62 7.24
C GLU A 256 25.14 22.83 7.68
N SER A 257 23.88 22.61 8.06
CA SER A 257 23.04 23.68 8.56
C SER A 257 23.60 24.30 9.84
N SER A 258 23.66 25.63 9.88
CA SER A 258 24.00 26.38 11.09
C SER A 258 22.88 26.37 12.14
N HIS A 259 21.72 25.79 11.84
CA HIS A 259 20.61 25.70 12.76
C HIS A 259 20.87 24.68 13.88
N THR A 260 20.29 24.93 15.04
CA THR A 260 20.33 24.01 16.15
C THR A 260 19.82 22.64 15.71
N ASN A 261 20.58 21.60 15.97
CA ASN A 261 20.30 20.22 15.56
C ASN A 261 20.30 19.95 14.04
N GLN A 262 20.82 20.86 13.22
CA GLN A 262 20.87 20.72 11.76
C GLN A 262 19.48 20.57 11.09
N ARG A 263 18.42 20.83 11.82
CA ARG A 263 17.04 20.84 11.30
C ARG A 263 16.76 22.16 10.60
N TRP A 264 16.14 22.10 9.44
CA TRP A 264 15.70 23.32 8.76
C TRP A 264 14.18 23.37 8.57
N TRP A 265 13.49 22.22 8.62
CA TRP A 265 12.04 22.10 8.57
C TRP A 265 11.57 21.04 9.53
N GLU A 266 10.43 21.27 10.17
CA GLU A 266 9.76 20.32 11.04
C GLU A 266 8.27 20.29 10.76
N ALA A 267 7.62 19.16 11.03
CA ALA A 267 6.18 19.05 11.03
C ALA A 267 5.74 18.04 12.10
N ASP A 268 5.00 18.56 13.08
CA ASP A 268 4.42 17.75 14.13
C ASP A 268 2.92 17.69 13.91
N LEU A 269 2.37 16.50 13.76
CA LEU A 269 0.99 16.25 13.39
C LEU A 269 0.35 15.30 14.38
N ASP A 270 -0.65 15.76 15.12
CA ASP A 270 -1.47 14.94 16.00
C ASP A 270 -2.87 14.78 15.35
N ARG A 271 -3.18 13.57 14.90
CA ARG A 271 -4.46 13.21 14.27
C ARG A 271 -5.25 12.29 15.15
N LYS A 272 -6.54 12.62 15.32
CA LYS A 272 -7.50 11.77 16.00
C LYS A 272 -8.75 11.62 15.15
N GLY A 273 -9.16 10.36 14.93
CA GLY A 273 -10.37 9.99 14.20
C GLY A 273 -11.28 9.12 15.07
N ASP A 274 -12.57 9.39 15.07
CA ASP A 274 -13.59 8.58 15.72
C ASP A 274 -14.64 8.19 14.67
N ILE A 275 -15.09 6.93 14.69
CA ILE A 275 -16.15 6.39 13.83
C ILE A 275 -17.14 5.63 14.71
N ASP A 276 -18.41 6.01 14.64
CA ASP A 276 -19.53 5.27 15.20
C ASP A 276 -20.47 4.84 14.07
N ALA A 277 -20.91 3.58 14.06
CA ALA A 277 -21.84 3.11 13.05
C ALA A 277 -22.84 2.09 13.59
N ILE A 278 -24.01 2.08 13.00
CA ILE A 278 -25.02 1.02 13.12
C ILE A 278 -25.31 0.46 11.73
N PHE A 279 -25.50 -0.83 11.64
CA PHE A 279 -25.77 -1.48 10.37
C PHE A 279 -26.72 -2.67 10.52
N GLY A 280 -27.35 -3.04 9.41
CA GLY A 280 -28.17 -4.23 9.36
C GLY A 280 -28.31 -4.74 7.94
N GLU A 281 -28.51 -6.04 7.82
CA GLU A 281 -28.85 -6.72 6.56
C GLU A 281 -30.06 -7.64 6.78
N LEU A 282 -30.91 -7.72 5.77
CA LEU A 282 -32.07 -8.61 5.69
C LEU A 282 -31.87 -9.56 4.52
N TYR A 283 -32.08 -10.84 4.76
CA TYR A 283 -31.96 -11.91 3.78
C TYR A 283 -33.32 -12.58 3.58
N PHE A 284 -33.79 -12.64 2.33
CA PHE A 284 -35.10 -13.18 1.98
C PHE A 284 -34.94 -14.28 0.95
N ASP A 285 -35.47 -15.45 1.23
CA ASP A 285 -35.73 -16.50 0.23
C ASP A 285 -37.08 -16.21 -0.43
N ILE A 286 -37.05 -15.57 -1.61
CA ILE A 286 -38.25 -15.25 -2.39
C ILE A 286 -38.89 -16.56 -2.92
N SER A 287 -38.08 -17.53 -3.24
CA SER A 287 -38.44 -18.89 -3.64
C SER A 287 -37.25 -19.83 -3.38
N ASP A 288 -37.45 -21.14 -3.55
CA ASP A 288 -36.39 -22.16 -3.45
C ASP A 288 -35.16 -21.87 -4.33
N LYS A 289 -35.31 -21.02 -5.35
CA LYS A 289 -34.24 -20.68 -6.29
C LYS A 289 -33.78 -19.22 -6.25
N THR A 290 -34.52 -18.37 -5.57
CA THR A 290 -34.27 -16.92 -5.62
C THR A 290 -34.17 -16.35 -4.21
N SER A 291 -33.10 -15.66 -3.92
CA SER A 291 -32.98 -14.89 -2.67
C SER A 291 -32.52 -13.46 -2.94
N ALA A 292 -32.90 -12.57 -2.03
CA ALA A 292 -32.52 -11.17 -2.05
C ALA A 292 -31.88 -10.75 -0.72
N THR A 293 -30.99 -9.76 -0.78
CA THR A 293 -30.36 -9.13 0.38
C THR A 293 -30.60 -7.64 0.32
N LEU A 294 -30.99 -7.04 1.44
CA LEU A 294 -31.07 -5.60 1.63
C LEU A 294 -30.19 -5.21 2.82
N GLY A 295 -29.28 -4.29 2.63
CA GLY A 295 -28.36 -3.80 3.66
C GLY A 295 -28.37 -2.28 3.78
N LEU A 296 -28.16 -1.80 4.99
CA LEU A 296 -27.95 -0.38 5.26
C LEU A 296 -26.96 -0.23 6.42
N ARG A 297 -25.99 0.66 6.23
CA ARG A 297 -25.09 1.14 7.30
C ARG A 297 -25.26 2.64 7.44
N LYS A 298 -25.49 3.11 8.65
CA LYS A 298 -25.44 4.53 9.00
C LYS A 298 -24.21 4.77 9.88
N TYR A 299 -23.45 5.82 9.55
CA TYR A 299 -22.24 6.17 10.27
C TYR A 299 -22.21 7.66 10.62
N ASP A 300 -21.48 7.96 11.69
CA ASP A 300 -21.02 9.28 12.07
C ASP A 300 -19.52 9.19 12.29
N GLN A 301 -18.75 10.15 11.76
CA GLN A 301 -17.33 10.21 11.99
C GLN A 301 -16.83 11.62 12.23
N SER A 302 -15.73 11.73 12.96
CA SER A 302 -15.01 12.97 13.16
C SER A 302 -13.51 12.76 12.94
N MET A 303 -12.84 13.77 12.39
CA MET A 303 -11.38 13.83 12.31
C MET A 303 -10.91 15.18 12.84
N LYS A 304 -9.87 15.15 13.67
CA LYS A 304 -9.18 16.33 14.18
C LYS A 304 -7.71 16.24 13.80
N LEU A 305 -7.12 17.37 13.50
CA LEU A 305 -5.69 17.51 13.25
C LEU A 305 -5.19 18.73 14.00
N LYS A 306 -4.24 18.53 14.92
CA LYS A 306 -3.37 19.60 15.40
C LYS A 306 -2.06 19.50 14.64
N ALA A 307 -1.62 20.59 14.07
CA ALA A 307 -0.45 20.61 13.22
C ALA A 307 0.43 21.81 13.54
N VAL A 308 1.73 21.55 13.67
CA VAL A 308 2.79 22.55 13.59
C VAL A 308 3.64 22.20 12.38
N ASP A 309 3.86 23.14 11.49
CA ASP A 309 4.56 22.87 10.24
C ASP A 309 5.29 24.11 9.75
N GLY A 310 6.58 24.00 9.44
CA GLY A 310 7.36 25.12 8.94
C GLY A 310 8.86 25.07 9.20
N TYR A 311 9.51 26.22 8.99
CA TYR A 311 10.95 26.35 9.19
C TYR A 311 11.32 26.34 10.67
N TYR A 312 12.24 25.46 11.03
CA TYR A 312 12.74 25.35 12.40
C TYR A 312 13.49 26.63 12.82
N GLY A 313 13.08 27.19 13.97
CA GLY A 313 13.75 28.35 14.57
C GLY A 313 13.54 29.69 13.87
N SER A 314 12.70 29.76 12.84
CA SER A 314 12.34 31.02 12.19
C SER A 314 11.02 31.55 12.73
N LEU A 315 11.07 32.58 13.55
CA LEU A 315 9.89 33.27 14.09
C LEU A 315 9.10 34.09 13.05
N SER A 316 9.55 34.18 11.82
CA SER A 316 8.97 35.08 10.82
C SER A 316 8.51 34.43 9.51
N TYR A 317 8.84 33.20 9.24
CA TYR A 317 8.41 32.52 8.04
C TYR A 317 7.91 31.09 8.35
N GLY A 318 6.59 30.97 8.54
CA GLY A 318 5.92 29.78 8.15
C GLY A 318 5.72 28.67 9.17
N LEU A 319 5.91 28.87 10.49
CA LEU A 319 5.24 27.96 11.43
C LEU A 319 3.74 28.24 11.33
N THR A 320 3.02 27.26 10.81
CA THR A 320 1.56 27.28 10.81
C THR A 320 1.10 26.38 11.92
N ASP A 321 0.54 26.96 12.97
CA ASP A 321 -0.15 26.26 14.04
C ASP A 321 -1.64 26.24 13.70
N GLY A 322 -2.27 25.09 13.80
CA GLY A 322 -3.68 24.94 13.48
C GLY A 322 -4.35 23.77 14.20
N ASP A 323 -5.61 23.96 14.55
CA ASP A 323 -6.52 22.95 15.07
C ASP A 323 -7.69 22.84 14.07
N PHE A 324 -7.66 21.79 13.27
CA PHE A 324 -8.58 21.57 12.15
C PHE A 324 -9.51 20.41 12.47
N LYS A 325 -10.74 20.50 11.96
CA LYS A 325 -11.74 19.49 12.23
C LYS A 325 -12.62 19.25 11.00
N SER A 326 -12.87 17.98 10.71
CA SER A 326 -13.93 17.52 9.81
C SER A 326 -14.91 16.64 10.57
N ASN A 327 -16.20 16.78 10.28
CA ASN A 327 -17.24 15.87 10.77
C ASN A 327 -18.14 15.50 9.61
N GLU A 328 -18.53 14.26 9.59
CA GLU A 328 -19.35 13.69 8.54
C GLU A 328 -20.32 12.66 9.08
N SER A 329 -21.49 12.55 8.46
CA SER A 329 -22.42 11.45 8.69
C SER A 329 -23.05 11.03 7.37
N GLY A 330 -23.25 9.74 7.20
CA GLY A 330 -23.80 9.19 5.96
C GLY A 330 -24.53 7.88 6.16
N SER A 331 -25.05 7.37 5.05
CA SER A 331 -25.70 6.06 5.02
C SER A 331 -25.37 5.36 3.71
N ILE A 332 -25.00 4.08 3.80
CA ILE A 332 -24.49 3.25 2.70
C ILE A 332 -25.47 2.12 2.47
N PRO A 333 -26.18 2.09 1.33
CA PRO A 333 -27.10 1.03 0.98
C PRO A 333 -26.38 -0.14 0.27
N LYS A 334 -27.02 -1.33 0.36
CA LYS A 334 -26.67 -2.53 -0.39
C LYS A 334 -27.92 -3.28 -0.80
N ILE A 335 -28.00 -3.68 -2.06
CA ILE A 335 -29.08 -4.53 -2.59
C ILE A 335 -28.43 -5.63 -3.42
N ALA A 336 -28.85 -6.88 -3.21
CA ALA A 336 -28.42 -7.98 -4.05
C ALA A 336 -29.57 -8.96 -4.29
N ILE A 337 -29.57 -9.57 -5.47
CA ILE A 337 -30.46 -10.64 -5.82
C ILE A 337 -29.65 -11.76 -6.47
N LYS A 338 -29.93 -13.00 -6.10
CA LYS A 338 -29.35 -14.19 -6.74
C LYS A 338 -30.46 -15.13 -7.16
N HIS A 339 -30.26 -15.82 -8.30
CA HIS A 339 -31.20 -16.79 -8.85
C HIS A 339 -30.46 -18.03 -9.34
N ASN A 340 -30.79 -19.21 -8.81
CA ASN A 340 -30.29 -20.51 -9.25
C ASN A 340 -31.07 -20.94 -10.49
N ILE A 341 -30.48 -20.84 -11.68
CA ILE A 341 -31.07 -21.34 -12.94
C ILE A 341 -31.18 -22.87 -12.86
N SER A 342 -30.15 -23.51 -12.34
CA SER A 342 -30.05 -24.93 -12.04
C SER A 342 -29.22 -25.14 -10.78
N ASP A 343 -29.02 -26.39 -10.36
CA ASP A 343 -28.14 -26.74 -9.23
C ASP A 343 -26.67 -26.35 -9.51
N ASP A 344 -26.28 -26.24 -10.79
CA ASP A 344 -24.93 -25.97 -11.24
C ASP A 344 -24.70 -24.54 -11.69
N VAL A 345 -25.75 -23.74 -11.85
CA VAL A 345 -25.64 -22.38 -12.43
C VAL A 345 -26.48 -21.38 -11.66
N MET A 346 -25.82 -20.35 -11.14
CA MET A 346 -26.42 -19.21 -10.46
C MET A 346 -26.06 -17.91 -11.19
N ILE A 347 -27.03 -17.03 -11.32
CA ILE A 347 -26.85 -15.64 -11.75
C ILE A 347 -27.16 -14.69 -10.60
N TYR A 348 -26.53 -13.52 -10.60
CA TYR A 348 -26.78 -12.51 -9.59
C TYR A 348 -26.63 -11.11 -10.13
N GLY A 349 -27.25 -10.18 -9.42
CA GLY A 349 -27.00 -8.74 -9.58
C GLY A 349 -26.90 -8.11 -8.21
N SER A 350 -26.01 -7.13 -8.07
CA SER A 350 -25.85 -6.37 -6.83
C SER A 350 -25.60 -4.90 -7.12
N TYR A 351 -26.12 -4.06 -6.24
CA TYR A 351 -25.76 -2.65 -6.10
C TYR A 351 -25.27 -2.43 -4.68
N SER A 352 -24.17 -1.76 -4.55
CA SER A 352 -23.62 -1.35 -3.26
C SER A 352 -22.90 -0.02 -3.39
N GLU A 353 -23.01 0.80 -2.35
CA GLU A 353 -22.23 2.01 -2.19
C GLU A 353 -21.09 1.78 -1.20
N GLY A 354 -19.91 2.33 -1.50
CA GLY A 354 -18.78 2.47 -0.61
C GLY A 354 -18.39 3.93 -0.46
N TYR A 355 -17.59 4.27 0.54
CA TYR A 355 -17.12 5.65 0.71
C TYR A 355 -15.70 5.68 1.28
N ARG A 356 -14.98 6.76 0.99
CA ARG A 356 -13.84 7.18 1.79
C ARG A 356 -14.21 8.45 2.56
N PRO A 357 -13.78 8.52 3.83
CA PRO A 357 -14.17 9.64 4.69
C PRO A 357 -13.61 10.98 4.24
N SER A 358 -14.31 12.05 4.64
CA SER A 358 -13.77 13.39 4.61
C SER A 358 -12.54 13.50 5.53
N GLY A 359 -11.72 14.51 5.30
CA GLY A 359 -10.55 14.71 6.14
C GLY A 359 -10.05 16.13 6.15
N VAL A 360 -8.86 16.30 6.74
CA VAL A 360 -8.21 17.60 6.92
C VAL A 360 -6.82 17.59 6.32
N ASN A 361 -6.50 18.65 5.59
CA ASN A 361 -5.17 18.91 5.08
C ASN A 361 -4.31 19.61 6.13
N ARG A 362 -3.00 19.49 5.96
CA ARG A 362 -2.04 20.30 6.71
C ARG A 362 -2.16 21.75 6.24
N PRO A 363 -2.26 22.71 7.16
CA PRO A 363 -2.26 24.10 6.79
C PRO A 363 -0.91 24.48 6.16
N ARG A 364 -0.95 25.26 5.10
CA ARG A 364 0.26 25.73 4.42
C ARG A 364 0.15 27.22 4.13
N PRO A 365 1.19 28.01 4.44
CA PRO A 365 1.27 29.38 3.96
C PRO A 365 1.42 29.35 2.45
N ASN A 366 0.78 30.29 1.81
CA ASN A 366 0.65 30.41 0.39
C ASN A 366 1.53 31.55 -0.14
N SER A 367 2.27 31.30 -1.22
CA SER A 367 3.09 32.31 -1.89
C SER A 367 2.39 33.03 -3.05
N SER A 368 1.27 32.46 -3.57
CA SER A 368 0.65 32.89 -4.82
C SER A 368 -0.78 33.46 -4.68
N GLY A 369 -1.33 33.54 -3.45
CA GLY A 369 -2.70 34.01 -3.21
C GLY A 369 -3.76 32.89 -3.22
N PHE A 370 -3.39 31.64 -3.48
CA PHE A 370 -4.22 30.45 -3.35
C PHE A 370 -3.88 29.72 -2.06
N SER A 371 -4.82 29.09 -1.40
CA SER A 371 -4.61 28.30 -0.19
C SER A 371 -4.97 26.85 -0.42
N VAL A 372 -4.20 25.96 0.19
CA VAL A 372 -4.61 24.55 0.31
C VAL A 372 -5.95 24.49 1.03
N PRO A 373 -6.95 23.77 0.53
CA PRO A 373 -8.19 23.57 1.24
C PRO A 373 -7.94 23.00 2.63
N GLU A 374 -8.57 23.57 3.67
CA GLU A 374 -8.41 23.05 5.03
C GLU A 374 -8.98 21.63 5.17
N THR A 375 -10.08 21.35 4.48
CA THR A 375 -10.77 20.06 4.48
C THR A 375 -10.99 19.60 3.05
N TYR A 376 -11.20 18.31 2.90
CA TYR A 376 -11.71 17.68 1.68
C TYR A 376 -12.95 16.86 2.03
N ASP A 377 -13.88 16.77 1.10
CA ASP A 377 -15.16 16.09 1.26
C ASP A 377 -15.01 14.57 1.13
N PRO A 378 -15.97 13.76 1.63
CA PRO A 378 -15.99 12.32 1.37
C PRO A 378 -16.15 12.05 -0.12
N ASP A 379 -15.66 10.92 -0.57
CA ASP A 379 -16.00 10.40 -1.89
C ASP A 379 -16.83 9.11 -1.78
N TYR A 380 -17.63 8.86 -2.80
CA TYR A 380 -18.55 7.72 -2.84
C TYR A 380 -18.33 6.89 -4.10
N LEU A 381 -18.36 5.58 -3.94
CA LEU A 381 -18.24 4.62 -5.03
C LEU A 381 -19.50 3.77 -5.12
N ASP A 382 -20.34 4.07 -6.09
CA ASP A 382 -21.49 3.27 -6.49
C ASP A 382 -21.03 2.11 -7.37
N SER A 383 -21.34 0.88 -6.98
CA SER A 383 -20.97 -0.32 -7.73
C SER A 383 -22.21 -1.10 -8.14
N LEU A 384 -22.42 -1.23 -9.42
CA LEU A 384 -23.41 -2.14 -10.03
C LEU A 384 -22.68 -3.33 -10.65
N GLU A 385 -23.02 -4.54 -10.20
CA GLU A 385 -22.44 -5.77 -10.72
C GLU A 385 -23.52 -6.77 -11.15
N ILE A 386 -23.31 -7.39 -12.31
CA ILE A 386 -24.12 -8.52 -12.79
C ILE A 386 -23.18 -9.66 -13.15
N GLY A 387 -23.44 -10.83 -12.62
CA GLY A 387 -22.55 -11.96 -12.83
C GLY A 387 -23.22 -13.32 -12.79
N PHE A 388 -22.40 -14.33 -13.04
CA PHE A 388 -22.79 -15.72 -12.93
C PHE A 388 -21.71 -16.52 -12.22
N LYS A 389 -22.14 -17.59 -11.53
CA LYS A 389 -21.28 -18.63 -10.95
C LYS A 389 -21.75 -19.97 -11.42
N SER A 390 -20.82 -20.83 -11.84
CA SER A 390 -21.20 -22.15 -12.36
C SER A 390 -20.17 -23.23 -12.03
N THR A 391 -20.70 -24.45 -11.80
CA THR A 391 -19.93 -25.68 -11.61
C THR A 391 -20.37 -26.67 -12.69
N LEU A 392 -19.58 -26.83 -13.71
CA LEU A 392 -19.89 -27.53 -14.94
C LEU A 392 -19.10 -28.83 -15.08
N LYS A 393 -19.48 -29.68 -16.03
CA LYS A 393 -18.78 -30.93 -16.35
C LYS A 393 -18.58 -31.84 -15.12
N ASP A 394 -19.65 -32.08 -14.36
CA ASP A 394 -19.64 -32.91 -13.15
C ASP A 394 -18.59 -32.43 -12.12
N GLY A 395 -18.51 -31.10 -11.89
CA GLY A 395 -17.62 -30.50 -10.93
C GLY A 395 -16.20 -30.21 -11.46
N ARG A 396 -15.88 -30.61 -12.69
CA ARG A 396 -14.52 -30.43 -13.26
C ARG A 396 -14.21 -29.02 -13.75
N LEU A 397 -15.23 -28.20 -13.96
CA LEU A 397 -15.06 -26.82 -14.42
C LEU A 397 -15.88 -25.87 -13.54
N VAL A 398 -15.20 -25.07 -12.72
CA VAL A 398 -15.79 -23.90 -12.09
C VAL A 398 -15.51 -22.71 -13.01
N LEU A 399 -16.58 -22.03 -13.45
CA LEU A 399 -16.49 -20.87 -14.32
C LEU A 399 -17.39 -19.77 -13.78
N ASN A 400 -16.77 -18.64 -13.42
CA ASN A 400 -17.47 -17.47 -12.90
C ASN A 400 -17.12 -16.27 -13.77
N GLY A 401 -18.08 -15.36 -13.93
CA GLY A 401 -17.85 -14.11 -14.63
C GLY A 401 -18.73 -13.00 -14.10
N ALA A 402 -18.25 -11.78 -14.17
CA ALA A 402 -18.97 -10.59 -13.77
C ALA A 402 -18.70 -9.45 -14.72
N TYR A 403 -19.71 -8.64 -14.99
CA TYR A 403 -19.60 -7.30 -15.53
C TYR A 403 -19.95 -6.32 -14.43
N TYR A 404 -19.12 -5.28 -14.27
CA TYR A 404 -19.34 -4.25 -13.29
C TYR A 404 -19.23 -2.85 -13.89
N ASN A 405 -19.98 -1.92 -13.32
CA ASN A 405 -19.85 -0.49 -13.51
C ASN A 405 -19.74 0.18 -12.15
N MET A 406 -18.69 0.97 -11.96
CA MET A 406 -18.43 1.73 -10.76
C MET A 406 -18.39 3.20 -11.11
N ASP A 407 -19.28 3.98 -10.48
CA ASP A 407 -19.31 5.44 -10.58
C ASP A 407 -18.70 6.01 -9.29
N TRP A 408 -17.62 6.74 -9.41
CA TRP A 408 -16.89 7.33 -8.30
C TRP A 408 -17.12 8.83 -8.28
N THR A 409 -17.88 9.28 -7.30
CA THR A 409 -18.28 10.68 -7.12
C THR A 409 -17.31 11.36 -6.16
N ASP A 410 -16.95 12.61 -6.48
CA ASP A 410 -16.04 13.45 -5.68
C ASP A 410 -14.69 12.78 -5.37
N TYR A 411 -14.12 12.05 -6.34
CA TYR A 411 -12.91 11.27 -6.22
C TYR A 411 -11.78 12.01 -5.50
N GLN A 412 -11.40 11.53 -4.33
CA GLN A 412 -10.29 12.06 -3.53
C GLN A 412 -8.95 11.58 -4.08
N THR A 413 -8.00 12.49 -4.21
CA THR A 413 -6.63 12.14 -4.58
C THR A 413 -5.62 13.09 -3.95
N SER A 414 -4.38 12.63 -3.86
CA SER A 414 -3.27 13.48 -3.50
C SER A 414 -2.82 14.26 -4.74
N THR A 415 -2.81 15.56 -4.63
CA THR A 415 -2.43 16.50 -5.70
C THR A 415 -1.17 17.25 -5.31
N TYR A 416 -0.33 17.52 -6.29
CA TYR A 416 0.85 18.35 -6.15
C TYR A 416 0.77 19.49 -7.17
N ASN A 417 0.61 20.73 -6.68
CA ASN A 417 0.57 21.91 -7.52
C ASN A 417 1.53 22.98 -6.99
N THR A 418 2.65 23.18 -7.67
CA THR A 418 3.71 24.11 -7.27
C THR A 418 3.28 25.56 -7.22
N ASP A 419 2.20 25.95 -7.93
CA ASP A 419 1.64 27.30 -7.86
C ASP A 419 0.95 27.57 -6.52
N ILE A 420 0.55 26.50 -5.81
CA ILE A 420 -0.15 26.59 -4.53
C ILE A 420 0.80 26.25 -3.39
N THR A 421 1.50 25.13 -3.47
CA THR A 421 2.35 24.63 -2.39
C THR A 421 3.41 23.66 -2.92
N SER A 422 4.53 23.58 -2.22
CA SER A 422 5.59 22.59 -2.49
C SER A 422 5.34 21.23 -1.84
N VAL A 423 4.15 20.96 -1.32
CA VAL A 423 3.80 19.71 -0.63
C VAL A 423 2.47 19.21 -1.12
N ALA A 424 2.36 17.89 -1.31
CA ALA A 424 1.11 17.27 -1.68
C ALA A 424 0.01 17.53 -0.65
N TYR A 425 -1.20 17.72 -1.13
CA TYR A 425 -2.42 17.85 -0.34
C TYR A 425 -3.52 16.99 -0.96
N THR A 426 -4.57 16.71 -0.20
CA THR A 426 -5.72 15.95 -0.69
C THR A 426 -6.82 16.89 -1.14
N GLU A 427 -7.40 16.62 -2.30
CA GLU A 427 -8.60 17.31 -2.78
C GLU A 427 -9.52 16.36 -3.54
N ASN A 428 -10.76 16.81 -3.78
CA ASN A 428 -11.74 16.11 -4.58
C ASN A 428 -11.61 16.60 -6.03
N VAL A 429 -11.24 15.70 -6.95
CA VAL A 429 -10.88 16.06 -8.34
C VAL A 429 -12.02 15.79 -9.32
N GLY A 430 -13.25 15.65 -8.84
CA GLY A 430 -14.43 15.38 -9.65
C GLY A 430 -14.77 13.91 -9.73
N ASN A 431 -15.39 13.48 -10.83
CA ASN A 431 -15.97 12.15 -10.93
C ASN A 431 -15.13 11.23 -11.82
N ALA A 432 -15.15 9.93 -11.49
CA ALA A 432 -14.50 8.88 -12.28
C ALA A 432 -15.46 7.72 -12.53
N GLU A 433 -15.22 6.96 -13.58
CA GLU A 433 -15.97 5.77 -13.97
C GLU A 433 -15.03 4.61 -14.22
N ILE A 434 -15.40 3.43 -13.74
CA ILE A 434 -14.64 2.18 -13.96
C ILE A 434 -15.63 1.14 -14.45
N THR A 435 -15.60 0.79 -15.74
CA THR A 435 -16.33 -0.34 -16.27
C THR A 435 -15.40 -1.52 -16.47
N GLY A 436 -15.86 -2.72 -16.17
CA GLY A 436 -15.00 -3.88 -16.31
C GLY A 436 -15.71 -5.21 -16.46
N LEU A 437 -14.88 -6.21 -16.80
CA LEU A 437 -15.28 -7.60 -16.96
C LEU A 437 -14.25 -8.49 -16.26
N GLU A 438 -14.74 -9.31 -15.36
CA GLU A 438 -13.96 -10.33 -14.65
C GLU A 438 -14.33 -11.73 -15.11
N LEU A 439 -13.32 -12.58 -15.23
CA LEU A 439 -13.49 -14.00 -15.52
C LEU A 439 -12.57 -14.83 -14.62
N ASN A 440 -13.12 -15.83 -13.97
CA ASN A 440 -12.38 -16.84 -13.21
C ASN A 440 -12.74 -18.24 -13.69
N ALA A 441 -11.75 -19.07 -13.97
CA ALA A 441 -11.95 -20.45 -14.38
C ALA A 441 -10.98 -21.39 -13.64
N LEU A 442 -11.51 -22.39 -12.97
CA LEU A 442 -10.74 -23.52 -12.44
C LEU A 442 -11.17 -24.77 -13.20
N TYR A 443 -10.26 -25.36 -13.95
CA TYR A 443 -10.56 -26.50 -14.80
C TYR A 443 -9.64 -27.70 -14.53
N SER A 444 -10.22 -28.77 -13.97
CA SER A 444 -9.56 -30.08 -13.88
C SER A 444 -9.56 -30.74 -15.27
N LEU A 445 -8.47 -30.59 -16.00
CA LEU A 445 -8.27 -31.17 -17.34
C LEU A 445 -8.36 -32.71 -17.30
N ASN A 446 -7.80 -33.27 -16.24
CA ASN A 446 -7.90 -34.67 -15.86
C ASN A 446 -7.62 -34.80 -14.35
N ASP A 447 -7.61 -36.03 -13.80
CA ASP A 447 -7.45 -36.29 -12.36
C ASP A 447 -6.11 -35.81 -11.77
N THR A 448 -5.16 -35.43 -12.61
CA THR A 448 -3.81 -35.02 -12.19
C THR A 448 -3.36 -33.69 -12.80
N THR A 449 -4.25 -32.99 -13.50
CA THR A 449 -3.85 -31.73 -14.16
C THR A 449 -4.97 -30.72 -14.03
N SER A 450 -4.68 -29.58 -13.43
CA SER A 450 -5.61 -28.47 -13.27
C SER A 450 -5.06 -27.19 -13.90
N LEU A 451 -5.97 -26.38 -14.41
CA LEU A 451 -5.71 -25.05 -14.94
C LEU A 451 -6.54 -24.06 -14.13
N ASN A 452 -5.89 -23.06 -13.56
CA ASN A 452 -6.53 -21.91 -12.95
C ASN A 452 -6.28 -20.69 -13.84
N PHE A 453 -7.32 -19.93 -14.15
CA PHE A 453 -7.24 -18.73 -14.95
C PHE A 453 -8.10 -17.63 -14.32
N TYR A 454 -7.53 -16.44 -14.20
CA TYR A 454 -8.20 -15.22 -13.78
C TYR A 454 -7.88 -14.10 -14.77
N MET A 455 -8.87 -13.29 -15.12
CA MET A 455 -8.70 -12.13 -15.99
C MET A 455 -9.58 -10.99 -15.48
N ASN A 456 -9.02 -9.79 -15.45
CA ASN A 456 -9.75 -8.54 -15.30
C ASN A 456 -9.43 -7.63 -16.50
N LYS A 457 -10.49 -7.16 -17.18
CA LYS A 457 -10.40 -6.16 -18.22
C LYS A 457 -11.29 -4.98 -17.83
N MET A 458 -10.71 -3.77 -17.71
CA MET A 458 -11.42 -2.58 -17.24
C MET A 458 -11.08 -1.34 -18.06
N ASP A 459 -11.93 -0.32 -17.98
CA ASP A 459 -11.70 1.03 -18.52
C ASP A 459 -11.87 2.07 -17.42
N PRO A 460 -10.82 2.31 -16.60
CA PRO A 460 -10.82 3.27 -15.50
C PRO A 460 -10.47 4.67 -16.01
N LYS A 461 -11.35 5.65 -15.84
CA LYS A 461 -11.15 7.01 -16.38
C LYS A 461 -11.88 8.07 -15.57
N LEU A 462 -11.39 9.32 -15.65
CA LEU A 462 -12.16 10.47 -15.24
C LEU A 462 -13.38 10.64 -16.15
N SER A 463 -14.53 10.97 -15.59
CA SER A 463 -15.76 11.24 -16.35
C SER A 463 -15.96 12.71 -16.66
N GLU A 464 -15.19 13.61 -16.04
CA GLU A 464 -15.22 15.05 -16.29
C GLU A 464 -13.81 15.68 -16.28
N ASP A 465 -13.70 16.92 -16.78
CA ASP A 465 -12.46 17.68 -16.74
C ASP A 465 -12.16 18.15 -15.32
N TYR A 466 -10.90 18.03 -14.91
CA TYR A 466 -10.42 18.51 -13.61
C TYR A 466 -9.63 19.80 -13.79
N TYR A 467 -9.93 20.80 -12.96
CA TYR A 467 -9.24 22.08 -12.93
C TYR A 467 -8.62 22.30 -11.55
N TYR A 468 -7.35 22.70 -11.53
CA TYR A 468 -6.70 23.15 -10.29
C TYR A 468 -7.40 24.40 -9.72
N VAL A 469 -7.18 24.68 -8.44
CA VAL A 469 -7.70 25.89 -7.78
C VAL A 469 -7.30 27.18 -8.51
N SER A 470 -6.18 27.18 -9.22
CA SER A 470 -5.74 28.28 -10.10
C SER A 470 -6.65 28.50 -11.33
N GLY A 471 -7.52 27.54 -11.65
CA GLY A 471 -8.33 27.54 -12.87
C GLY A 471 -7.62 26.94 -14.08
N GLU A 472 -6.43 26.42 -13.94
CA GLU A 472 -5.70 25.69 -14.98
C GLU A 472 -6.29 24.26 -15.13
N LEU A 473 -6.35 23.77 -16.38
CA LEU A 473 -6.81 22.43 -16.69
C LEU A 473 -5.74 21.38 -16.30
N GLY A 474 -5.97 20.66 -15.22
CA GLY A 474 -5.08 19.61 -14.72
C GLY A 474 -5.25 18.27 -15.43
N ALA A 475 -6.49 17.89 -15.73
CA ALA A 475 -6.80 16.64 -16.43
C ALA A 475 -8.03 16.76 -17.32
N ASN A 476 -8.03 16.03 -18.43
CA ASN A 476 -9.19 15.92 -19.32
C ASN A 476 -10.09 14.77 -18.89
N SER A 477 -11.39 14.93 -19.11
CA SER A 477 -12.33 13.80 -19.16
C SER A 477 -11.80 12.70 -20.10
N GLY A 478 -11.90 11.44 -19.66
CA GLY A 478 -11.35 10.29 -20.37
C GLY A 478 -9.89 9.95 -20.03
N ASN A 479 -9.18 10.78 -19.28
CA ASN A 479 -7.86 10.41 -18.75
C ASN A 479 -7.98 9.20 -17.83
N ARG A 480 -7.03 8.27 -17.95
CA ARG A 480 -7.00 7.04 -17.13
C ARG A 480 -6.65 7.35 -15.69
N LEU A 481 -7.29 6.65 -14.77
CA LEU A 481 -6.92 6.68 -13.36
C LEU A 481 -5.50 6.09 -13.16
N ALA A 482 -4.81 6.62 -12.15
CA ALA A 482 -3.43 6.25 -11.85
C ALA A 482 -3.28 4.76 -11.52
N ASN A 483 -2.22 4.15 -12.00
CA ASN A 483 -1.80 2.76 -11.71
C ASN A 483 -2.83 1.65 -12.03
N MET A 484 -3.88 1.94 -12.80
CA MET A 484 -4.89 0.97 -13.20
C MET A 484 -4.64 0.43 -14.62
N PRO A 485 -4.27 -0.85 -14.79
CA PRO A 485 -4.10 -1.48 -16.09
C PRO A 485 -5.45 -1.76 -16.74
N LYS A 486 -5.57 -1.58 -18.07
CA LYS A 486 -6.79 -1.96 -18.80
C LYS A 486 -6.99 -3.48 -18.90
N LEU A 487 -5.92 -4.24 -18.74
CA LEU A 487 -5.95 -5.71 -18.79
C LEU A 487 -4.93 -6.27 -17.81
N SER A 488 -5.37 -7.20 -16.97
CA SER A 488 -4.52 -8.06 -16.19
C SER A 488 -5.04 -9.49 -16.21
N TYR A 489 -4.15 -10.47 -16.23
CA TYR A 489 -4.56 -11.86 -16.11
C TYR A 489 -3.48 -12.70 -15.42
N TYR A 490 -3.93 -13.78 -14.83
CA TYR A 490 -3.11 -14.80 -14.18
C TYR A 490 -3.52 -16.17 -14.69
N MET A 491 -2.54 -17.03 -14.92
CA MET A 491 -2.76 -18.42 -15.30
C MET A 491 -1.82 -19.31 -14.48
N SER A 492 -2.34 -20.40 -13.95
CA SER A 492 -1.56 -21.43 -13.25
C SER A 492 -1.91 -22.81 -13.81
N LEU A 493 -0.89 -23.55 -14.21
CA LEU A 493 -1.01 -24.94 -14.63
C LEU A 493 -0.34 -25.83 -13.59
N GLU A 494 -1.11 -26.67 -12.93
CA GLU A 494 -0.65 -27.63 -11.94
C GLU A 494 -0.73 -29.05 -12.49
N LYS A 495 0.33 -29.80 -12.24
CA LYS A 495 0.43 -31.21 -12.62
C LYS A 495 0.87 -32.04 -11.42
N ASP A 496 -0.03 -32.92 -10.95
CA ASP A 496 0.32 -33.98 -10.00
C ASP A 496 1.00 -35.13 -10.70
N LEU A 497 2.03 -35.66 -10.06
CA LEU A 497 2.81 -36.78 -10.55
C LEU A 497 3.33 -37.64 -9.40
N THR A 498 3.99 -38.71 -9.74
CA THR A 498 4.68 -39.56 -8.78
C THR A 498 6.19 -39.49 -9.06
N PHE A 499 6.96 -39.12 -8.05
CA PHE A 499 8.41 -39.10 -8.12
C PHE A 499 8.99 -40.06 -7.06
N MET A 500 9.81 -41.02 -7.47
CA MET A 500 10.36 -42.06 -6.58
C MET A 500 9.29 -42.80 -5.73
N GLY A 501 8.10 -43.00 -6.29
CA GLY A 501 6.98 -43.65 -5.59
C GLY A 501 6.22 -42.75 -4.60
N LYS A 502 6.50 -41.45 -4.56
CA LYS A 502 5.89 -40.47 -3.65
C LYS A 502 5.08 -39.42 -4.43
N PRO A 503 4.02 -38.85 -3.82
CA PRO A 503 3.28 -37.75 -4.42
C PRO A 503 4.21 -36.55 -4.69
N ALA A 504 4.11 -36.01 -5.87
CA ALA A 504 4.90 -34.86 -6.34
C ALA A 504 4.02 -33.96 -7.19
N PHE A 505 4.44 -32.72 -7.38
CA PHE A 505 3.75 -31.75 -8.23
C PHE A 505 4.74 -30.88 -9.01
N ILE A 506 4.26 -30.31 -10.11
CA ILE A 506 4.87 -29.20 -10.83
C ILE A 506 3.78 -28.16 -11.05
N ILE A 507 4.10 -26.90 -10.77
CA ILE A 507 3.22 -25.76 -10.97
C ILE A 507 3.96 -24.71 -11.79
N PHE A 508 3.34 -24.28 -12.86
CA PHE A 508 3.78 -23.15 -13.67
C PHE A 508 2.77 -22.03 -13.55
N ASP A 509 3.22 -20.85 -13.12
CA ASP A 509 2.41 -19.65 -12.98
C ASP A 509 2.86 -18.59 -13.99
N TYR A 510 1.91 -17.86 -14.55
CA TYR A 510 2.15 -16.74 -15.43
C TYR A 510 1.18 -15.61 -15.11
N SER A 511 1.70 -14.42 -14.88
CA SER A 511 0.90 -13.21 -14.66
C SER A 511 1.29 -12.12 -15.65
N TYR A 512 0.29 -11.38 -16.12
CA TYR A 512 0.45 -10.24 -17.01
C TYR A 512 -0.24 -9.02 -16.41
N THR A 513 0.45 -7.89 -16.40
CA THR A 513 -0.07 -6.59 -16.04
C THR A 513 0.10 -5.65 -17.22
N GLY A 514 -0.99 -5.13 -17.73
CA GLY A 514 -1.02 -4.19 -18.84
C GLY A 514 -0.41 -2.83 -18.51
N ASP A 515 -0.26 -2.00 -19.53
CA ASP A 515 0.26 -0.65 -19.36
C ASP A 515 -0.63 0.22 -18.46
N ARG A 516 0.00 1.13 -17.71
CA ARG A 516 -0.63 2.01 -16.72
C ARG A 516 -0.08 3.43 -16.88
N TYR A 517 -0.64 4.37 -16.14
CA TYR A 517 -0.12 5.73 -16.03
C TYR A 517 0.20 6.05 -14.57
N THR A 518 1.20 6.89 -14.33
CA THR A 518 1.61 7.30 -12.97
C THR A 518 0.60 8.22 -12.28
N SER A 519 -0.17 8.96 -13.06
CA SER A 519 -1.17 9.93 -12.59
C SER A 519 -2.37 9.93 -13.56
N TYR A 520 -3.47 10.54 -13.16
CA TYR A 520 -4.62 10.88 -14.02
C TYR A 520 -4.43 12.21 -14.75
N GLU A 521 -3.43 13.01 -14.39
CA GLU A 521 -3.19 14.34 -14.93
C GLU A 521 -2.72 14.33 -16.38
N ASN A 522 -2.87 15.48 -17.03
CA ASN A 522 -2.32 15.67 -18.37
C ASN A 522 -0.79 15.58 -18.33
N GLY A 523 -0.21 14.80 -19.23
CA GLY A 523 1.24 14.58 -19.24
C GLY A 523 1.72 13.44 -18.36
N ALA A 524 0.82 12.70 -17.71
CA ALA A 524 1.17 11.51 -16.91
C ALA A 524 2.05 10.51 -17.67
N ILE A 525 3.03 9.93 -16.99
CA ILE A 525 3.98 9.02 -17.60
C ILE A 525 3.35 7.64 -17.78
N LYS A 526 3.51 7.09 -18.95
CA LYS A 526 3.07 5.74 -19.25
C LYS A 526 4.08 4.72 -18.74
N LEU A 527 3.64 3.83 -17.84
CA LEU A 527 4.38 2.66 -17.40
C LEU A 527 4.13 1.51 -18.40
N PRO A 528 5.16 0.85 -18.91
CA PRO A 528 4.99 -0.28 -19.81
C PRO A 528 4.31 -1.46 -19.12
N ASP A 529 3.73 -2.34 -19.92
CA ASP A 529 3.27 -3.65 -19.48
C ASP A 529 4.45 -4.56 -19.13
N TYR A 530 4.18 -5.57 -18.31
CA TYR A 530 5.15 -6.62 -17.97
C TYR A 530 4.46 -7.94 -17.67
N ALA A 531 5.25 -9.02 -17.71
CA ALA A 531 4.79 -10.35 -17.38
C ALA A 531 5.80 -11.11 -16.53
N LEU A 532 5.31 -11.84 -15.53
CA LEU A 532 6.13 -12.67 -14.66
C LEU A 532 5.76 -14.15 -14.84
N ALA A 533 6.76 -15.00 -14.95
CA ALA A 533 6.60 -16.43 -14.99
C ALA A 533 7.31 -17.08 -13.80
N ASN A 534 6.66 -18.05 -13.14
CA ASN A 534 7.21 -18.78 -12.02
C ASN A 534 7.10 -20.30 -12.26
N LEU A 535 8.03 -21.04 -11.70
CA LEU A 535 8.01 -22.50 -11.73
C LEU A 535 8.26 -23.05 -10.32
N ARG A 536 7.42 -23.98 -9.89
CA ARG A 536 7.58 -24.67 -8.62
C ARG A 536 7.47 -26.18 -8.85
N ALA A 537 8.30 -26.94 -8.17
CA ALA A 537 8.19 -28.39 -8.15
C ALA A 537 8.49 -28.89 -6.75
N GLY A 538 7.71 -29.86 -6.30
CA GLY A 538 7.89 -30.39 -4.95
C GLY A 538 7.42 -31.82 -4.84
N PHE A 539 7.85 -32.46 -3.77
CA PHE A 539 7.37 -33.79 -3.42
C PHE A 539 7.33 -33.97 -1.89
N ALA A 540 6.43 -34.86 -1.44
CA ALA A 540 6.28 -35.20 -0.04
C ALA A 540 6.86 -36.56 0.24
N GLY A 541 7.44 -36.75 1.45
CA GLY A 541 7.71 -38.08 1.96
C GLY A 541 9.12 -38.58 1.84
N PHE A 542 10.13 -37.80 2.20
CA PHE A 542 11.49 -38.33 2.44
C PHE A 542 11.51 -39.33 3.58
N ASP A 543 10.76 -39.05 4.63
CA ASP A 543 10.70 -39.86 5.83
C ASP A 543 9.27 -39.84 6.39
N ASN A 544 8.56 -40.97 6.26
CA ASN A 544 7.21 -41.19 6.81
C ASN A 544 6.13 -40.14 6.50
N GLU A 545 6.19 -39.49 5.33
CA GLU A 545 5.20 -38.48 4.86
C GLU A 545 5.22 -37.14 5.63
N ASN A 546 6.07 -37.00 6.63
CA ASN A 546 6.12 -35.78 7.45
C ASN A 546 6.95 -34.67 6.84
N THR A 547 7.81 -34.99 5.88
CA THR A 547 8.73 -34.03 5.26
C THR A 547 8.33 -33.77 3.80
N SER A 548 8.27 -32.50 3.40
CA SER A 548 8.15 -32.11 1.99
C SER A 548 9.27 -31.16 1.59
N ILE A 549 9.72 -31.29 0.35
CA ILE A 549 10.69 -30.39 -0.28
C ILE A 549 10.05 -29.75 -1.50
N GLU A 550 10.25 -28.48 -1.64
CA GLU A 550 9.85 -27.68 -2.80
C GLU A 550 11.06 -26.90 -3.31
N VAL A 551 11.28 -26.93 -4.60
CA VAL A 551 12.22 -26.06 -5.31
C VAL A 551 11.39 -25.11 -6.16
N TYR A 552 11.74 -23.84 -6.16
CA TYR A 552 11.01 -22.83 -6.92
C TYR A 552 11.94 -21.83 -7.60
N ILE A 553 11.45 -21.31 -8.72
CA ILE A 553 12.05 -20.20 -9.44
C ILE A 553 10.93 -19.17 -9.61
N THR A 554 11.09 -17.98 -9.03
CA THR A 554 10.22 -16.86 -9.31
C THR A 554 10.87 -15.93 -10.31
N ASN A 555 10.05 -15.23 -11.10
CA ASN A 555 10.52 -14.38 -12.19
C ASN A 555 11.51 -15.13 -13.12
N LEU A 556 11.06 -16.25 -13.68
CA LEU A 556 11.87 -17.18 -14.48
C LEU A 556 12.61 -16.48 -15.64
N THR A 557 12.01 -15.47 -16.23
CA THR A 557 12.54 -14.69 -17.36
C THR A 557 13.46 -13.55 -16.95
N ASP A 558 13.59 -13.30 -15.65
CA ASP A 558 14.32 -12.16 -15.06
C ASP A 558 13.79 -10.82 -15.58
N GLU A 559 12.46 -10.71 -15.67
CA GLU A 559 11.77 -9.50 -16.11
C GLU A 559 12.02 -8.35 -15.14
N ASP A 560 12.39 -7.19 -15.64
CA ASP A 560 12.56 -5.95 -14.90
C ASP A 560 11.38 -5.01 -15.22
N GLY A 561 10.19 -5.43 -14.77
CA GLY A 561 8.94 -4.71 -14.98
C GLY A 561 8.84 -3.46 -14.10
N TYR A 562 8.25 -2.39 -14.62
CA TYR A 562 8.03 -1.14 -13.89
C TYR A 562 6.81 -1.26 -12.98
N LEU A 563 6.99 -1.26 -11.66
CA LEU A 563 5.90 -1.22 -10.68
C LEU A 563 5.42 0.22 -10.47
N SER A 564 6.36 1.15 -10.30
CA SER A 564 6.12 2.58 -10.24
C SER A 564 7.23 3.34 -10.93
N ARG A 565 6.98 4.59 -11.24
CA ARG A 565 7.99 5.56 -11.68
C ARG A 565 7.66 6.90 -11.07
N TYR A 566 8.67 7.53 -10.57
CA TYR A 566 8.61 8.84 -9.99
C TYR A 566 9.65 9.72 -10.69
N ASP A 567 9.17 10.72 -11.41
CA ASP A 567 10.03 11.76 -11.98
C ASP A 567 10.11 12.85 -10.94
N ASP A 568 11.14 12.79 -10.12
CA ASP A 568 11.36 13.77 -9.06
C ASP A 568 11.47 15.17 -9.67
N PHE A 569 10.96 16.16 -8.99
CA PHE A 569 10.87 17.62 -9.18
C PHE A 569 11.55 18.28 -10.40
N SER A 570 12.23 17.53 -11.18
CA SER A 570 13.28 17.96 -12.06
C SER A 570 12.94 17.95 -13.54
N ALA A 571 11.99 17.13 -13.94
CA ALA A 571 11.84 16.84 -15.36
C ALA A 571 11.06 17.89 -16.14
N VAL A 572 10.37 18.83 -15.51
CA VAL A 572 9.36 19.66 -16.19
C VAL A 572 9.55 21.17 -16.03
N GLY A 573 10.67 21.60 -15.51
CA GLY A 573 10.97 23.04 -15.48
C GLY A 573 11.31 23.57 -16.87
N SER A 574 10.56 24.55 -17.35
CA SER A 574 10.84 25.37 -18.55
C SER A 574 12.21 26.07 -18.54
N SER A 575 13.08 25.78 -17.61
CA SER A 575 14.38 26.39 -17.39
C SER A 575 15.59 25.58 -17.86
N GLY A 576 15.38 24.36 -18.40
CA GLY A 576 16.47 23.57 -19.00
C GLY A 576 17.46 22.96 -18.01
N TYR A 577 17.16 22.95 -16.72
CA TYR A 577 17.92 22.21 -15.72
C TYR A 577 17.35 20.81 -15.61
N SER A 578 18.14 19.82 -15.99
CA SER A 578 17.90 18.41 -15.71
C SER A 578 18.19 18.18 -14.24
N GLY A 579 17.13 18.11 -13.45
CA GLY A 579 17.30 17.71 -12.07
C GLY A 579 17.39 16.19 -11.95
N PHE A 580 17.77 15.76 -10.79
CA PHE A 580 18.11 14.40 -10.47
C PHE A 580 16.94 13.44 -10.60
N GLY A 581 17.25 12.32 -11.18
CA GLY A 581 16.74 11.04 -10.82
C GLY A 581 15.30 10.76 -11.19
N VAL A 582 15.09 10.39 -12.45
CA VAL A 582 13.97 9.50 -12.74
C VAL A 582 14.18 8.24 -11.92
N ARG A 583 13.36 8.06 -10.89
CA ARG A 583 13.37 6.88 -10.03
C ARG A 583 12.26 5.93 -10.45
N ARG A 584 12.50 4.64 -10.28
CA ARG A 584 11.50 3.61 -10.50
C ARG A 584 11.61 2.51 -9.45
N THR A 585 10.50 1.87 -9.13
CA THR A 585 10.50 0.59 -8.45
C THR A 585 10.30 -0.50 -9.49
N GLY A 586 11.19 -1.46 -9.51
CA GLY A 586 11.14 -2.61 -10.42
C GLY A 586 10.61 -3.88 -9.75
N THR A 587 10.34 -4.91 -10.55
CA THR A 587 10.04 -6.24 -10.04
C THR A 587 11.28 -6.87 -9.40
N LYS A 588 11.09 -7.70 -8.35
CA LYS A 588 12.19 -8.49 -7.77
C LYS A 588 12.83 -9.33 -8.87
N PRO A 589 14.18 -9.42 -8.93
CA PRO A 589 14.89 -10.25 -9.89
C PRO A 589 14.47 -11.73 -9.82
N ARG A 590 15.02 -12.55 -10.73
CA ARG A 590 14.83 -13.98 -10.65
C ARG A 590 15.38 -14.52 -9.34
N VAL A 591 14.54 -15.27 -8.62
CA VAL A 591 14.90 -15.93 -7.37
C VAL A 591 14.86 -17.43 -7.55
N LEU A 592 15.92 -18.12 -7.14
CA LEU A 592 15.97 -19.57 -7.04
C LEU A 592 15.91 -19.96 -5.55
N GLY A 593 14.95 -20.77 -5.15
CA GLY A 593 14.79 -21.12 -3.75
C GLY A 593 14.44 -22.58 -3.49
N VAL A 594 14.68 -22.98 -2.26
CA VAL A 594 14.33 -24.30 -1.72
C VAL A 594 13.57 -24.10 -0.40
N ARG A 595 12.46 -24.81 -0.27
CA ARG A 595 11.65 -24.84 0.95
C ARG A 595 11.61 -26.27 1.49
N LEU A 596 11.97 -26.43 2.73
CA LEU A 596 11.80 -27.66 3.49
C LEU A 596 10.67 -27.47 4.50
N ARG A 597 9.71 -28.36 4.53
CA ARG A 597 8.63 -28.37 5.52
C ARG A 597 8.59 -29.70 6.25
N TYR A 598 8.57 -29.62 7.56
CA TYR A 598 8.45 -30.78 8.43
C TYR A 598 7.19 -30.64 9.31
N ARG A 599 6.41 -31.71 9.40
CA ARG A 599 5.24 -31.80 10.30
C ARG A 599 5.50 -32.90 11.33
N TYR A 600 5.38 -32.52 12.58
CA TYR A 600 5.54 -33.45 13.70
C TYR A 600 4.21 -34.06 14.12
#